data_aa950ea28e4935f01cb9048f6e046288
#
_entry.id   aa950ea28e4935f01cb9048f6e046288
#
_cell.length_a   1.000
_cell.length_b   1.000
_cell.length_c   1.000
_cell.angle_alpha   90.00
_cell.angle_beta   90.00
_cell.angle_gamma   90.00
#
_symmetry.space_group_name_H-M   'P 1'
#
loop_
_entity.id
_entity.type
_entity.pdbx_description
1 polymer ?
#
loop_
_entity_poly.entity_id
_entity_poly.type
_entity_poly.pdbx_seq_one_letter_code
_entity_poly.pdbx_strand_id
1 'polypeptide(L)'
;MRRSEPLDLLLLHAPSVYDFRKMSIFYGPISDMIPSSTVFEMYPLGFLTIASYLQKQGMRVRIVNLAVRMMKDWSFSVPRFLASQHPRAIGIDLHWLPHAHGALEVAKIAKEIHPGVPVIMGGLSSTYFHQELIGYPQVDYVLRGDSTEAPLVQLLLALRNGGALDKIPNLTWKQSGLPRINPLTYLPPSLDYADLRSDLMVEMVLRYRDLGSVVPFDGWMWNPITAVFTVKGCAYECATCGSSHTTCSHLTQRTQPVFRSPESLVANIVAISRLIRGPIFLVGDLLQAGMDYAESVLQRLRETTVENQVVFEFFDLPPVAFLRRIDSSVRHWSMEISPESHDYEVRMAQEGESVYDNEQLEQIICEALRLRCTRLDVFFMIGLPQQTYQSVQDTVAYCEHLFAISDRRLSCFISPMGPFLDPGSRVFEEPEKFGYRVFARSLEDHRRLLVQPSWERILSYETEWMTRAELVDATYDAAESLNQSKLKYGRISTRRGQAVANRIRAARDIRTRLAANQNQEVDAGSALEGEIEKFSASTICDKRELFWSRHLVNFKVREILGILYRFYSKGLSEKSV
;
A
#
# COMPACT_ATOMS: atom_id res chain seq x y z
N MET A 1 10.50 1.73 39.24
CA MET A 1 10.34 1.75 37.77
C MET A 1 11.62 1.21 37.16
N ARG A 2 11.59 0.01 36.51
CA ARG A 2 12.76 -0.45 35.75
C ARG A 2 12.91 0.51 34.57
N ARG A 3 14.09 1.09 34.36
CA ARG A 3 14.45 1.78 33.12
C ARG A 3 14.21 0.77 31.99
N SER A 4 13.28 1.05 31.10
CA SER A 4 13.10 0.24 29.90
C SER A 4 14.41 0.34 29.12
N GLU A 5 15.00 -0.80 28.81
CA GLU A 5 16.21 -0.81 27.97
C GLU A 5 15.91 -0.08 26.66
N PRO A 6 16.86 0.75 26.15
CA PRO A 6 16.62 1.60 25.01
C PRO A 6 16.27 0.78 23.76
N LEU A 7 15.38 1.31 22.92
CA LEU A 7 15.09 0.77 21.60
C LEU A 7 16.25 1.03 20.66
N ASP A 8 16.67 0.03 19.89
CA ASP A 8 17.65 0.27 18.83
C ASP A 8 17.03 1.03 17.66
N LEU A 9 15.76 0.73 17.33
CA LEU A 9 15.01 1.42 16.27
C LEU A 9 13.51 1.55 16.63
N LEU A 10 12.99 2.77 16.47
CA LEU A 10 11.56 3.08 16.49
C LEU A 10 11.10 3.33 15.06
N LEU A 11 10.30 2.43 14.47
CA LEU A 11 9.70 2.58 13.16
C LEU A 11 8.36 3.29 13.27
N LEU A 12 8.20 4.40 12.57
CA LEU A 12 7.00 5.25 12.59
C LEU A 12 6.36 5.28 11.20
N HIS A 13 5.07 4.98 11.15
CA HIS A 13 4.24 5.21 9.97
C HIS A 13 3.38 6.45 10.20
N ALA A 14 3.65 7.48 9.41
CA ALA A 14 2.94 8.75 9.49
C ALA A 14 1.61 8.70 8.70
N PRO A 15 0.59 9.51 9.07
CA PRO A 15 -0.54 9.74 8.18
C PRO A 15 -0.08 10.49 6.91
N SER A 16 -0.88 10.45 5.85
CA SER A 16 -0.60 11.21 4.63
C SER A 16 -0.40 12.71 4.91
N VAL A 17 -1.26 13.28 5.73
CA VAL A 17 -1.19 14.69 6.16
C VAL A 17 -1.14 14.76 7.69
N TYR A 18 -0.14 15.42 8.22
CA TYR A 18 -0.03 15.72 9.63
C TYR A 18 -0.29 17.23 9.90
N ASP A 19 -1.23 17.69 10.72
CA ASP A 19 -2.21 16.91 11.49
C ASP A 19 -3.56 16.94 10.75
N PHE A 20 -3.96 15.85 10.10
CA PHE A 20 -5.20 15.76 9.32
C PHE A 20 -6.46 16.12 10.13
N ARG A 21 -6.41 16.00 11.46
CA ARG A 21 -7.51 16.32 12.38
C ARG A 21 -7.78 17.83 12.50
N LYS A 22 -6.85 18.65 11.97
CA LYS A 22 -6.90 20.12 12.03
C LYS A 22 -7.06 20.75 10.64
N MET A 23 -7.26 19.94 9.62
CA MET A 23 -7.33 20.38 8.23
C MET A 23 -8.62 19.89 7.58
N SER A 24 -9.40 20.81 7.05
CA SER A 24 -10.61 20.49 6.29
C SER A 24 -10.25 20.24 4.82
N ILE A 25 -9.88 18.98 4.50
CA ILE A 25 -9.53 18.56 3.15
C ILE A 25 -10.57 17.59 2.63
N PHE A 26 -11.12 17.87 1.45
CA PHE A 26 -12.00 16.97 0.73
C PHE A 26 -11.18 15.99 -0.10
N TYR A 27 -10.80 14.86 0.52
CA TYR A 27 -9.92 13.85 -0.10
C TYR A 27 -10.58 13.05 -1.22
N GLY A 28 -11.92 13.01 -1.29
CA GLY A 28 -12.62 12.24 -2.30
C GLY A 28 -12.25 10.74 -2.29
N PRO A 29 -12.23 10.10 -3.48
CA PRO A 29 -12.03 8.65 -3.59
C PRO A 29 -10.56 8.22 -3.76
N ILE A 30 -9.59 9.01 -3.39
CA ILE A 30 -8.15 8.77 -3.69
C ILE A 30 -7.55 7.51 -3.06
N SER A 31 -8.25 6.85 -2.13
CA SER A 31 -7.82 5.61 -1.48
C SER A 31 -8.87 4.50 -1.55
N ASP A 32 -9.82 4.58 -2.49
CA ASP A 32 -11.01 3.73 -2.43
C ASP A 32 -10.78 2.27 -2.77
N MET A 33 -9.74 1.94 -3.54
CA MET A 33 -9.46 0.56 -3.97
C MET A 33 -8.63 -0.26 -2.96
N ILE A 34 -8.22 0.35 -1.87
CA ILE A 34 -7.49 -0.34 -0.80
C ILE A 34 -8.30 -0.29 0.51
N PRO A 35 -8.13 -1.26 1.42
CA PRO A 35 -8.87 -1.27 2.69
C PRO A 35 -8.40 -0.20 3.70
N SER A 36 -7.64 0.80 3.28
CA SER A 36 -7.23 1.95 4.11
C SER A 36 -8.20 3.13 3.98
N SER A 37 -7.99 4.17 4.77
CA SER A 37 -8.72 5.44 4.70
C SER A 37 -7.97 6.47 3.85
N THR A 38 -8.53 7.66 3.72
CA THR A 38 -7.93 8.79 3.00
C THR A 38 -6.64 9.32 3.63
N VAL A 39 -6.31 8.91 4.84
CA VAL A 39 -5.03 9.24 5.48
C VAL A 39 -3.94 8.20 5.22
N PHE A 40 -4.24 7.19 4.39
CA PHE A 40 -3.31 6.13 3.97
C PHE A 40 -2.60 5.45 5.15
N GLU A 41 -3.35 5.06 6.17
CA GLU A 41 -2.81 4.52 7.43
C GLU A 41 -2.23 3.10 7.31
N MET A 42 -2.22 2.50 6.13
CA MET A 42 -1.66 1.16 5.93
C MET A 42 -0.13 1.24 5.82
N TYR A 43 0.58 0.72 6.83
CA TYR A 43 2.03 0.68 6.75
C TYR A 43 2.53 -0.43 5.81
N PRO A 44 3.70 -0.24 5.16
CA PRO A 44 4.23 -1.19 4.19
C PRO A 44 4.68 -2.50 4.84
N LEU A 45 4.55 -3.63 4.12
CA LEU A 45 5.04 -4.95 4.55
C LEU A 45 6.52 -4.93 4.96
N GLY A 46 7.29 -4.03 4.38
CA GLY A 46 8.70 -3.80 4.71
C GLY A 46 8.96 -3.51 6.19
N PHE A 47 8.00 -2.96 6.92
CA PHE A 47 8.15 -2.77 8.37
C PHE A 47 8.26 -4.10 9.12
N LEU A 48 7.48 -5.10 8.72
CA LEU A 48 7.54 -6.43 9.34
C LEU A 48 8.82 -7.18 8.95
N THR A 49 9.27 -7.07 7.69
CA THR A 49 10.53 -7.70 7.27
C THR A 49 11.74 -7.06 7.94
N ILE A 50 11.79 -5.72 8.01
CA ILE A 50 12.81 -4.98 8.74
C ILE A 50 12.82 -5.39 10.21
N ALA A 51 11.67 -5.34 10.88
CA ALA A 51 11.59 -5.67 12.30
C ALA A 51 12.01 -7.13 12.57
N SER A 52 11.57 -8.08 11.72
CA SER A 52 11.97 -9.49 11.80
C SER A 52 13.48 -9.67 11.61
N TYR A 53 14.04 -9.02 10.59
CA TYR A 53 15.46 -9.11 10.27
C TYR A 53 16.33 -8.55 11.40
N LEU A 54 16.02 -7.34 11.89
CA LEU A 54 16.75 -6.70 12.98
C LEU A 54 16.64 -7.50 14.30
N GLN A 55 15.47 -8.07 14.59
CA GLN A 55 15.30 -8.91 15.77
C GLN A 55 16.18 -10.18 15.72
N LYS A 56 16.34 -10.79 14.53
CA LYS A 56 17.27 -11.91 14.32
C LYS A 56 18.74 -11.51 14.59
N GLN A 57 19.08 -10.22 14.46
CA GLN A 57 20.37 -9.64 14.81
C GLN A 57 20.47 -9.19 16.29
N GLY A 58 19.49 -9.54 17.12
CA GLY A 58 19.47 -9.18 18.53
C GLY A 58 19.08 -7.72 18.80
N MET A 59 18.59 -6.97 17.81
CA MET A 59 18.17 -5.59 17.96
C MET A 59 16.73 -5.46 18.39
N ARG A 60 16.42 -4.45 19.20
CA ARG A 60 15.06 -4.15 19.63
C ARG A 60 14.41 -3.14 18.70
N VAL A 61 13.33 -3.55 18.09
CA VAL A 61 12.54 -2.73 17.18
C VAL A 61 11.12 -2.59 17.69
N ARG A 62 10.56 -1.40 17.56
CA ARG A 62 9.14 -1.13 17.77
C ARG A 62 8.53 -0.50 16.54
N ILE A 63 7.43 -1.06 16.05
CA ILE A 63 6.59 -0.46 15.01
C ILE A 63 5.49 0.37 15.66
N VAL A 64 5.25 1.57 15.15
CA VAL A 64 4.18 2.45 15.61
C VAL A 64 3.46 3.05 14.41
N ASN A 65 2.23 2.63 14.20
CA ASN A 65 1.32 3.22 13.24
C ASN A 65 0.68 4.47 13.86
N LEU A 66 1.31 5.62 13.64
CA LEU A 66 0.82 6.91 14.17
C LEU A 66 -0.52 7.28 13.54
N ALA A 67 -0.73 6.99 12.26
CA ALA A 67 -1.97 7.28 11.57
C ALA A 67 -3.16 6.58 12.24
N VAL A 68 -3.08 5.25 12.46
CA VAL A 68 -4.13 4.49 13.17
C VAL A 68 -4.33 5.00 14.59
N ARG A 69 -3.25 5.33 15.31
CA ARG A 69 -3.36 5.89 16.67
C ARG A 69 -4.13 7.20 16.70
N MET A 70 -3.81 8.11 15.77
CA MET A 70 -4.47 9.41 15.65
C MET A 70 -5.94 9.29 15.23
N MET A 71 -6.26 8.32 14.34
CA MET A 71 -7.64 8.05 13.93
C MET A 71 -8.51 7.48 15.07
N LYS A 72 -7.94 6.61 15.90
CA LYS A 72 -8.67 5.97 17.01
C LYS A 72 -8.79 6.83 18.25
N ASP A 73 -7.86 7.72 18.47
CA ASP A 73 -7.81 8.61 19.63
C ASP A 73 -7.48 10.03 19.16
N TRP A 74 -8.51 10.86 19.03
CA TRP A 74 -8.38 12.27 18.63
C TRP A 74 -7.55 13.10 19.62
N SER A 75 -7.42 12.65 20.87
CA SER A 75 -6.58 13.28 21.90
C SER A 75 -5.11 12.82 21.82
N PHE A 76 -4.79 11.81 21.00
CA PHE A 76 -3.44 11.28 20.87
C PHE A 76 -2.46 12.33 20.38
N SER A 77 -1.43 12.58 21.16
CA SER A 77 -0.39 13.57 20.88
C SER A 77 0.90 12.88 20.46
N VAL A 78 1.29 13.03 19.19
CA VAL A 78 2.56 12.50 18.65
C VAL A 78 3.77 13.05 19.43
N PRO A 79 3.87 14.38 19.74
CA PRO A 79 4.97 14.88 20.56
C PRO A 79 5.06 14.24 21.94
N ARG A 80 3.93 14.12 22.66
CA ARG A 80 3.90 13.45 23.99
C ARG A 80 4.27 11.98 23.91
N PHE A 81 3.80 11.29 22.86
CA PHE A 81 4.17 9.90 22.63
C PHE A 81 5.67 9.78 22.41
N LEU A 82 6.26 10.56 21.50
CA LEU A 82 7.69 10.53 21.21
C LEU A 82 8.53 10.88 22.46
N ALA A 83 8.14 11.87 23.25
CA ALA A 83 8.83 12.22 24.50
C ALA A 83 8.88 11.08 25.51
N SER A 84 7.91 10.14 25.45
CA SER A 84 7.89 8.95 26.31
C SER A 84 8.77 7.80 25.80
N GLN A 85 9.32 7.90 24.58
CA GLN A 85 10.17 6.88 23.96
C GLN A 85 11.65 7.23 24.14
N HIS A 86 12.48 6.20 24.16
CA HIS A 86 13.93 6.37 24.26
C HIS A 86 14.64 5.55 23.16
N PRO A 87 14.44 5.88 21.88
CA PRO A 87 15.06 5.18 20.77
C PRO A 87 16.51 5.66 20.56
N ARG A 88 17.36 4.77 20.03
CA ARG A 88 18.69 5.11 19.54
C ARG A 88 18.65 5.65 18.11
N ALA A 89 17.65 5.25 17.33
CA ALA A 89 17.34 5.76 16.00
C ALA A 89 15.83 5.73 15.75
N ILE A 90 15.35 6.63 14.90
CA ILE A 90 13.96 6.71 14.46
C ILE A 90 13.95 6.46 12.96
N GLY A 91 13.20 5.44 12.50
CA GLY A 91 12.93 5.16 11.11
C GLY A 91 11.54 5.66 10.72
N ILE A 92 11.43 6.37 9.62
CA ILE A 92 10.15 6.85 9.08
C ILE A 92 10.05 6.40 7.63
N ASP A 93 8.93 5.76 7.26
CA ASP A 93 8.71 5.39 5.88
C ASP A 93 8.19 6.58 5.05
N LEU A 94 8.72 6.67 3.85
CA LEU A 94 8.14 7.39 2.73
C LEU A 94 8.13 6.44 1.54
N HIS A 95 7.28 5.40 1.66
CA HIS A 95 7.15 4.38 0.64
C HIS A 95 6.35 4.92 -0.55
N TRP A 96 5.23 5.59 -0.29
CA TRP A 96 4.39 6.26 -1.27
C TRP A 96 4.39 7.77 -1.08
N LEU A 97 4.33 8.52 -2.17
CA LEU A 97 4.24 9.98 -2.17
C LEU A 97 3.08 10.56 -1.35
N PRO A 98 1.90 9.93 -1.24
CA PRO A 98 0.85 10.42 -0.34
C PRO A 98 1.29 10.63 1.11
N HIS A 99 2.40 10.07 1.55
CA HIS A 99 2.97 10.30 2.89
C HIS A 99 3.96 11.46 2.97
N ALA A 100 4.26 12.16 1.85
CA ALA A 100 5.32 13.17 1.82
C ALA A 100 5.14 14.27 2.87
N HIS A 101 3.91 14.77 3.07
CA HIS A 101 3.65 15.79 4.09
C HIS A 101 3.80 15.22 5.50
N GLY A 102 3.09 14.15 5.82
CA GLY A 102 3.07 13.60 7.19
C GLY A 102 4.42 13.05 7.64
N ALA A 103 5.15 12.36 6.75
CA ALA A 103 6.47 11.82 7.08
C ALA A 103 7.48 12.93 7.44
N LEU A 104 7.52 14.03 6.69
CA LEU A 104 8.40 15.16 6.95
C LEU A 104 8.00 15.94 8.22
N GLU A 105 6.71 16.14 8.47
CA GLU A 105 6.25 16.78 9.71
C GLU A 105 6.53 15.91 10.94
N VAL A 106 6.33 14.60 10.86
CA VAL A 106 6.68 13.66 11.94
C VAL A 106 8.20 13.64 12.17
N ALA A 107 9.01 13.67 11.11
CA ALA A 107 10.47 13.78 11.22
C ALA A 107 10.89 15.08 11.94
N LYS A 108 10.24 16.20 11.63
CA LYS A 108 10.47 17.49 12.31
C LYS A 108 10.17 17.39 13.80
N ILE A 109 9.00 16.87 14.17
CA ILE A 109 8.61 16.67 15.57
C ILE A 109 9.60 15.73 16.27
N ALA A 110 10.04 14.66 15.59
CA ALA A 110 11.01 13.73 16.16
C ALA A 110 12.35 14.43 16.49
N LYS A 111 12.83 15.33 15.63
CA LYS A 111 14.04 16.14 15.91
C LYS A 111 13.85 17.20 17.00
N GLU A 112 12.67 17.81 17.09
CA GLU A 112 12.36 18.76 18.17
C GLU A 112 12.36 18.07 19.54
N ILE A 113 11.82 16.85 19.64
CA ILE A 113 11.73 16.08 20.90
C ILE A 113 13.06 15.39 21.23
N HIS A 114 13.75 14.88 20.22
CA HIS A 114 14.99 14.10 20.33
C HIS A 114 16.09 14.65 19.40
N PRO A 115 16.65 15.85 19.67
CA PRO A 115 17.62 16.49 18.76
C PRO A 115 18.85 15.62 18.44
N GLY A 116 19.29 14.80 19.41
CA GLY A 116 20.45 13.93 19.27
C GLY A 116 20.17 12.54 18.66
N VAL A 117 18.89 12.19 18.42
CA VAL A 117 18.52 10.89 17.85
C VAL A 117 18.47 11.00 16.33
N PRO A 118 19.17 10.12 15.59
CA PRO A 118 19.15 10.13 14.14
C PRO A 118 17.77 9.73 13.59
N VAL A 119 17.33 10.47 12.56
CA VAL A 119 16.14 10.19 11.76
C VAL A 119 16.56 9.59 10.42
N ILE A 120 16.07 8.38 10.15
CA ILE A 120 16.36 7.59 8.96
C ILE A 120 15.09 7.48 8.14
N MET A 121 15.13 7.90 6.87
CA MET A 121 14.01 7.71 5.95
C MET A 121 14.29 6.56 4.97
N GLY A 122 13.23 5.87 4.55
CA GLY A 122 13.32 4.77 3.59
C GLY A 122 12.00 4.56 2.85
N GLY A 123 12.05 3.72 1.81
CA GLY A 123 10.93 3.43 0.93
C GLY A 123 11.19 3.88 -0.51
N LEU A 124 10.28 3.55 -1.44
CA LEU A 124 10.50 3.82 -2.87
C LEU A 124 10.53 5.31 -3.18
N SER A 125 9.59 6.11 -2.65
CA SER A 125 9.61 7.56 -2.84
C SER A 125 10.81 8.21 -2.14
N SER A 126 11.24 7.69 -0.97
CA SER A 126 12.51 8.10 -0.35
C SER A 126 13.71 7.79 -1.23
N THR A 127 13.69 6.67 -1.95
CA THR A 127 14.76 6.28 -2.85
C THR A 127 14.86 7.23 -4.04
N TYR A 128 13.72 7.60 -4.61
CA TYR A 128 13.67 8.55 -5.72
C TYR A 128 14.13 9.96 -5.29
N PHE A 129 13.54 10.50 -4.24
CA PHE A 129 13.79 11.86 -3.76
C PHE A 129 14.93 11.96 -2.72
N HIS A 130 15.86 11.00 -2.66
CA HIS A 130 16.88 10.95 -1.60
C HIS A 130 17.76 12.19 -1.50
N GLN A 131 18.00 12.88 -2.64
CA GLN A 131 18.83 14.11 -2.66
C GLN A 131 18.05 15.31 -2.10
N GLU A 132 16.74 15.40 -2.39
CA GLU A 132 15.88 16.42 -1.80
C GLU A 132 15.67 16.14 -0.31
N LEU A 133 15.36 14.88 0.05
CA LEU A 133 15.13 14.48 1.43
C LEU A 133 16.31 14.78 2.35
N ILE A 134 17.52 14.48 1.89
CA ILE A 134 18.70 14.76 2.72
C ILE A 134 18.95 16.26 2.89
N GLY A 135 18.36 17.11 2.06
CA GLY A 135 18.38 18.57 2.21
C GLY A 135 17.61 19.07 3.44
N TYR A 136 16.57 18.35 3.87
CA TYR A 136 15.77 18.76 5.04
C TYR A 136 16.57 18.63 6.34
N PRO A 137 16.54 19.63 7.25
CA PRO A 137 17.31 19.61 8.49
C PRO A 137 16.93 18.47 9.44
N GLN A 138 15.68 18.00 9.38
CA GLN A 138 15.15 16.90 10.21
C GLN A 138 15.49 15.51 9.69
N VAL A 139 16.11 15.36 8.51
CA VAL A 139 16.49 14.06 7.93
C VAL A 139 18.01 13.90 8.02
N ASP A 140 18.50 12.88 8.72
CA ASP A 140 19.93 12.61 8.87
C ASP A 140 20.43 11.59 7.84
N TYR A 141 19.59 10.58 7.53
CA TYR A 141 19.94 9.46 6.67
C TYR A 141 18.78 9.08 5.76
N VAL A 142 19.09 8.66 4.54
CA VAL A 142 18.13 8.02 3.62
C VAL A 142 18.72 6.69 3.16
N LEU A 143 18.00 5.59 3.43
CA LEU A 143 18.33 4.28 2.90
C LEU A 143 17.55 4.01 1.62
N ARG A 144 18.27 3.78 0.53
CA ARG A 144 17.73 3.62 -0.82
C ARG A 144 17.61 2.16 -1.24
N GLY A 145 16.73 1.91 -2.19
CA GLY A 145 16.53 0.59 -2.79
C GLY A 145 15.30 -0.14 -2.26
N ASP A 146 15.04 -1.29 -2.85
CA ASP A 146 13.90 -2.15 -2.51
C ASP A 146 14.17 -3.11 -1.34
N SER A 147 15.43 -3.23 -0.93
CA SER A 147 15.91 -4.14 0.11
C SER A 147 16.89 -3.39 0.99
N THR A 148 16.47 -3.05 2.19
CA THR A 148 17.26 -2.17 3.08
C THR A 148 17.59 -2.80 4.43
N GLU A 149 17.18 -4.04 4.68
CA GLU A 149 17.30 -4.70 5.97
C GLU A 149 18.77 -4.81 6.44
N ALA A 150 19.66 -5.33 5.61
CA ALA A 150 21.07 -5.47 5.97
C ALA A 150 21.83 -4.13 5.98
N PRO A 151 21.67 -3.20 5.01
CA PRO A 151 22.22 -1.85 5.11
C PRO A 151 21.77 -1.10 6.37
N LEU A 152 20.50 -1.27 6.80
CA LEU A 152 19.98 -0.67 8.03
C LEU A 152 20.69 -1.22 9.27
N VAL A 153 20.93 -2.54 9.34
CA VAL A 153 21.73 -3.13 10.44
C VAL A 153 23.14 -2.52 10.47
N GLN A 154 23.80 -2.41 9.30
CA GLN A 154 25.14 -1.81 9.22
C GLN A 154 25.13 -0.35 9.70
N LEU A 155 24.11 0.43 9.30
CA LEU A 155 23.96 1.82 9.75
C LEU A 155 23.77 1.91 11.27
N LEU A 156 22.84 1.12 11.84
CA LEU A 156 22.58 1.13 13.28
C LEU A 156 23.83 0.71 14.09
N LEU A 157 24.59 -0.26 13.61
CA LEU A 157 25.86 -0.67 14.22
C LEU A 157 26.93 0.41 14.11
N ALA A 158 27.05 1.07 12.95
CA ALA A 158 27.99 2.17 12.76
C ALA A 158 27.66 3.36 13.66
N LEU A 159 26.39 3.73 13.77
CA LEU A 159 25.91 4.80 14.66
C LEU A 159 26.19 4.48 16.15
N ARG A 160 26.06 3.22 16.55
CA ARG A 160 26.32 2.78 17.93
C ARG A 160 27.81 2.75 18.28
N ASN A 161 28.65 2.35 17.33
CA ASN A 161 30.07 2.04 17.57
C ASN A 161 31.03 3.09 16.98
N GLY A 162 30.52 4.15 16.33
CA GLY A 162 31.37 5.14 15.66
C GLY A 162 32.02 4.64 14.36
N GLY A 163 31.29 3.78 13.61
CA GLY A 163 31.78 3.18 12.37
C GLY A 163 31.76 4.11 11.16
N ALA A 164 32.48 3.73 10.11
CA ALA A 164 32.57 4.47 8.85
C ALA A 164 31.28 4.38 8.03
N LEU A 165 30.64 5.52 7.76
CA LEU A 165 29.37 5.60 7.03
C LEU A 165 29.54 5.46 5.51
N ASP A 166 30.69 5.82 4.98
CA ASP A 166 31.05 5.74 3.55
C ASP A 166 31.08 4.31 3.00
N LYS A 167 31.18 3.31 3.88
CA LYS A 167 31.18 1.88 3.53
C LYS A 167 29.80 1.24 3.53
N ILE A 168 28.75 1.94 3.98
CA ILE A 168 27.40 1.40 4.05
C ILE A 168 26.73 1.54 2.68
N PRO A 169 26.38 0.44 1.99
CA PRO A 169 25.76 0.54 0.68
C PRO A 169 24.40 1.20 0.76
N ASN A 170 23.97 1.79 -0.35
CA ASN A 170 22.63 2.37 -0.51
C ASN A 170 22.33 3.56 0.42
N LEU A 171 23.31 4.10 1.13
CA LEU A 171 23.12 5.19 2.08
C LEU A 171 23.30 6.55 1.42
N THR A 172 22.38 7.48 1.69
CA THR A 172 22.57 8.92 1.50
C THR A 172 22.57 9.59 2.87
N TRP A 173 23.57 10.44 3.15
CA TRP A 173 23.81 11.01 4.47
C TRP A 173 24.46 12.38 4.38
N LYS A 174 24.67 13.07 5.50
CA LYS A 174 25.36 14.37 5.57
C LYS A 174 26.73 14.24 6.22
N GLN A 175 27.74 14.83 5.58
CA GLN A 175 29.05 15.02 6.16
C GLN A 175 29.36 16.53 6.18
N SER A 176 29.54 17.09 7.36
CA SER A 176 29.74 18.54 7.52
C SER A 176 28.66 19.38 6.84
N GLY A 177 27.40 18.93 6.89
CA GLY A 177 26.27 19.61 6.26
C GLY A 177 26.09 19.36 4.76
N LEU A 178 27.03 18.69 4.09
CA LEU A 178 26.97 18.39 2.66
C LEU A 178 26.46 16.96 2.41
N PRO A 179 25.59 16.76 1.41
CA PRO A 179 25.14 15.43 1.02
C PRO A 179 26.29 14.52 0.57
N ARG A 180 26.27 13.28 1.03
CA ARG A 180 27.10 12.17 0.57
C ARG A 180 26.22 11.03 0.11
N ILE A 181 26.52 10.49 -1.05
CA ILE A 181 25.73 9.45 -1.70
C ILE A 181 26.63 8.24 -1.92
N ASN A 182 26.43 7.20 -1.13
CA ASN A 182 27.14 5.94 -1.30
C ASN A 182 26.55 5.16 -2.51
N PRO A 183 27.31 4.30 -3.18
CA PRO A 183 26.79 3.51 -4.28
C PRO A 183 25.60 2.62 -3.87
N LEU A 184 24.64 2.45 -4.77
CA LEU A 184 23.52 1.52 -4.62
C LEU A 184 23.97 0.14 -5.11
N THR A 185 24.58 -0.63 -4.22
CA THR A 185 25.25 -1.92 -4.55
C THR A 185 24.67 -3.09 -3.77
N TYR A 186 23.87 -2.85 -2.74
CA TYR A 186 23.21 -3.95 -2.02
C TYR A 186 21.93 -4.35 -2.72
N LEU A 187 22.00 -5.45 -3.44
CA LEU A 187 20.89 -6.10 -4.15
C LEU A 187 20.93 -7.59 -3.83
N PRO A 188 20.15 -8.05 -2.85
CA PRO A 188 20.17 -9.47 -2.48
C PRO A 188 19.69 -10.34 -3.65
N PRO A 189 20.38 -11.46 -3.93
CA PRO A 189 20.04 -12.37 -5.02
C PRO A 189 18.87 -13.30 -4.67
N SER A 190 18.43 -13.31 -3.40
CA SER A 190 17.27 -14.05 -2.90
C SER A 190 16.48 -13.17 -1.94
N LEU A 191 15.18 -13.42 -1.85
CA LEU A 191 14.27 -12.75 -0.91
C LEU A 191 13.92 -13.61 0.31
N ASP A 192 14.55 -14.76 0.48
CA ASP A 192 14.23 -15.71 1.56
C ASP A 192 14.57 -15.21 2.97
N TYR A 193 15.39 -14.15 3.04
CA TYR A 193 15.65 -13.43 4.29
C TYR A 193 14.45 -12.62 4.80
N ALA A 194 13.53 -12.26 3.90
CA ALA A 194 12.40 -11.37 4.17
C ALA A 194 11.22 -12.15 4.78
N ASP A 195 11.32 -12.44 6.06
CA ASP A 195 10.35 -13.23 6.81
C ASP A 195 9.26 -12.34 7.42
N LEU A 196 8.01 -12.58 7.04
CA LEU A 196 6.83 -11.86 7.54
C LEU A 196 6.30 -12.55 8.81
N ARG A 197 6.87 -12.23 9.94
CA ARG A 197 6.54 -12.81 11.23
C ARG A 197 5.30 -12.18 11.87
N SER A 198 4.13 -12.78 11.65
CA SER A 198 2.89 -12.33 12.31
C SER A 198 2.93 -12.49 13.84
N ASP A 199 3.70 -13.43 14.38
CA ASP A 199 3.90 -13.63 15.82
C ASP A 199 4.66 -12.44 16.46
N LEU A 200 5.53 -11.76 15.69
CA LEU A 200 6.22 -10.55 16.12
C LEU A 200 5.25 -9.42 16.50
N MET A 201 4.11 -9.31 15.80
CA MET A 201 3.07 -8.34 16.14
C MET A 201 2.52 -8.64 17.56
N VAL A 202 2.25 -9.90 17.87
CA VAL A 202 1.77 -10.31 19.19
C VAL A 202 2.83 -10.01 20.27
N GLU A 203 4.11 -10.33 19.99
CA GLU A 203 5.22 -10.03 20.90
C GLU A 203 5.35 -8.53 21.18
N MET A 204 5.18 -7.67 20.16
CA MET A 204 5.19 -6.20 20.32
C MET A 204 4.02 -5.73 21.19
N VAL A 205 2.81 -6.26 20.95
CA VAL A 205 1.63 -5.95 21.80
C VAL A 205 1.91 -6.30 23.26
N LEU A 206 2.47 -7.47 23.53
CA LEU A 206 2.79 -7.92 24.89
C LEU A 206 3.84 -7.03 25.57
N ARG A 207 4.89 -6.71 24.82
CA ARG A 207 6.02 -5.91 25.32
C ARG A 207 5.64 -4.48 25.61
N TYR A 208 4.91 -3.83 24.71
CA TYR A 208 4.59 -2.41 24.79
C TYR A 208 3.18 -2.13 25.29
N ARG A 209 2.33 -3.16 25.46
CA ARG A 209 0.90 -3.04 25.86
C ARG A 209 0.13 -2.09 24.94
N ASP A 210 0.41 -2.17 23.66
CA ASP A 210 -0.06 -1.22 22.66
C ASP A 210 -0.46 -1.93 21.35
N LEU A 211 -1.72 -2.36 21.32
CA LEU A 211 -2.30 -3.01 20.14
C LEU A 211 -2.49 -2.01 18.97
N GLY A 212 -2.91 -0.78 19.27
CA GLY A 212 -3.22 0.22 18.26
C GLY A 212 -2.02 0.64 17.41
N SER A 213 -0.81 0.49 17.94
CA SER A 213 0.42 0.84 17.22
C SER A 213 0.89 -0.20 16.20
N VAL A 214 0.52 -1.46 16.36
CA VAL A 214 1.11 -2.55 15.56
C VAL A 214 0.18 -3.05 14.46
N VAL A 215 -1.09 -2.66 14.48
CA VAL A 215 -2.04 -3.07 13.43
C VAL A 215 -1.72 -2.37 12.11
N PRO A 216 -1.75 -3.11 10.97
CA PRO A 216 -1.38 -2.56 9.66
C PRO A 216 -2.26 -1.41 9.20
N PHE A 217 -3.57 -1.47 9.42
CA PHE A 217 -4.56 -0.46 9.05
C PHE A 217 -5.77 -0.48 9.97
N ASP A 218 -6.60 0.54 9.91
CA ASP A 218 -7.82 0.59 10.73
C ASP A 218 -8.81 -0.50 10.33
N GLY A 219 -9.40 -1.14 11.33
CA GLY A 219 -10.31 -2.28 11.10
C GLY A 219 -9.64 -3.63 10.86
N TRP A 220 -8.30 -3.72 10.77
CA TRP A 220 -7.59 -4.97 10.51
C TRP A 220 -7.93 -6.10 11.50
N MET A 221 -8.15 -5.79 12.76
CA MET A 221 -8.55 -6.80 13.75
C MET A 221 -9.88 -7.49 13.41
N TRP A 222 -10.76 -6.78 12.74
CA TRP A 222 -12.07 -7.29 12.32
C TRP A 222 -12.05 -7.96 10.96
N ASN A 223 -11.12 -7.56 10.12
CA ASN A 223 -10.91 -8.07 8.77
C ASN A 223 -9.41 -8.22 8.50
N PRO A 224 -8.76 -9.24 9.10
CA PRO A 224 -7.30 -9.37 9.06
C PRO A 224 -6.84 -9.89 7.69
N ILE A 225 -6.87 -9.00 6.71
CA ILE A 225 -6.23 -9.21 5.42
C ILE A 225 -4.72 -9.23 5.65
N THR A 226 -4.06 -10.28 5.18
CA THR A 226 -2.61 -10.41 5.21
C THR A 226 -2.07 -10.54 3.79
N ALA A 227 -0.83 -10.13 3.60
CA ALA A 227 -0.18 -10.25 2.30
C ALA A 227 1.21 -10.87 2.46
N VAL A 228 1.61 -11.63 1.46
CA VAL A 228 2.96 -12.16 1.31
C VAL A 228 3.45 -11.76 -0.07
N PHE A 229 4.51 -10.95 -0.14
CA PHE A 229 5.08 -10.63 -1.44
C PHE A 229 5.86 -11.83 -1.98
N THR A 230 5.72 -12.07 -3.28
CA THR A 230 6.34 -13.19 -3.99
C THR A 230 7.64 -12.76 -4.66
N VAL A 231 7.73 -11.49 -5.05
CA VAL A 231 8.74 -10.93 -5.93
C VAL A 231 9.13 -9.51 -5.50
N LYS A 232 10.33 -9.09 -5.85
CA LYS A 232 10.75 -7.67 -5.95
C LYS A 232 11.31 -7.43 -7.35
N GLY A 233 10.93 -6.30 -7.95
CA GLY A 233 11.09 -6.04 -9.38
C GLY A 233 9.94 -6.62 -10.20
N CYS A 234 9.88 -6.26 -11.46
CA CYS A 234 8.84 -6.70 -12.40
C CYS A 234 9.47 -7.01 -13.76
N ALA A 235 8.86 -7.92 -14.52
CA ALA A 235 9.25 -8.23 -15.89
C ALA A 235 8.55 -7.33 -16.94
N TYR A 236 7.50 -6.61 -16.52
CA TYR A 236 6.64 -5.80 -17.40
C TYR A 236 7.04 -4.33 -17.41
N GLU A 237 6.69 -3.62 -18.49
CA GLU A 237 7.09 -2.24 -18.80
C GLU A 237 5.94 -1.24 -18.67
N CYS A 238 4.94 -1.51 -17.82
CA CYS A 238 3.77 -0.65 -17.68
C CYS A 238 4.16 0.82 -17.46
N ALA A 239 3.71 1.69 -18.37
CA ALA A 239 4.18 3.08 -18.42
C ALA A 239 3.84 3.89 -17.16
N THR A 240 2.70 3.60 -16.53
CA THR A 240 2.20 4.29 -15.32
C THR A 240 2.77 3.74 -14.01
N CYS A 241 3.43 2.56 -14.04
CA CYS A 241 3.79 1.84 -12.82
C CYS A 241 5.17 2.24 -12.28
N GLY A 242 5.23 2.68 -11.03
CA GLY A 242 6.47 2.98 -10.30
C GLY A 242 7.27 1.75 -9.86
N SER A 243 6.85 0.55 -10.30
CA SER A 243 7.55 -0.73 -10.07
C SER A 243 7.74 -1.53 -11.37
N SER A 244 7.57 -0.90 -12.54
CA SER A 244 7.87 -1.51 -13.84
C SER A 244 9.35 -1.89 -13.95
N HIS A 245 9.69 -2.72 -14.91
CA HIS A 245 11.09 -3.13 -15.17
C HIS A 245 12.02 -1.92 -15.34
N THR A 246 11.62 -0.94 -16.17
CA THR A 246 12.39 0.30 -16.35
C THR A 246 12.57 1.05 -15.03
N THR A 247 11.50 1.25 -14.28
CA THR A 247 11.57 1.95 -12.98
C THR A 247 12.46 1.20 -12.00
N CYS A 248 12.30 -0.11 -11.85
CA CYS A 248 13.14 -0.92 -10.95
C CYS A 248 14.61 -0.88 -11.36
N SER A 249 14.90 -0.96 -12.66
CA SER A 249 16.27 -0.91 -13.17
C SER A 249 16.96 0.43 -12.86
N HIS A 250 16.26 1.54 -13.02
CA HIS A 250 16.81 2.87 -12.77
C HIS A 250 16.84 3.22 -11.28
N LEU A 251 15.73 3.00 -10.56
CA LEU A 251 15.55 3.45 -9.19
C LEU A 251 16.28 2.56 -8.18
N THR A 252 16.25 1.25 -8.38
CA THR A 252 16.79 0.28 -7.42
C THR A 252 17.94 -0.57 -7.97
N GLN A 253 18.35 -0.35 -9.23
CA GLN A 253 19.35 -1.14 -9.97
C GLN A 253 18.95 -2.62 -10.14
N ARG A 254 17.67 -2.93 -9.98
CA ARG A 254 17.14 -4.28 -10.15
C ARG A 254 16.71 -4.49 -11.60
N THR A 255 17.60 -5.08 -12.40
CA THR A 255 17.41 -5.35 -13.82
C THR A 255 16.68 -6.68 -14.11
N GLN A 256 16.46 -7.50 -13.10
CA GLN A 256 15.69 -8.74 -13.19
C GLN A 256 14.85 -8.90 -11.91
N PRO A 257 13.60 -9.35 -12.03
CA PRO A 257 12.80 -9.67 -10.86
C PRO A 257 13.44 -10.81 -10.07
N VAL A 258 13.38 -10.73 -8.75
CA VAL A 258 13.88 -11.75 -7.82
C VAL A 258 12.72 -12.27 -7.01
N PHE A 259 12.55 -13.58 -7.02
CA PHE A 259 11.47 -14.28 -6.34
C PHE A 259 11.93 -14.88 -5.03
N ARG A 260 10.99 -15.08 -4.14
CA ARG A 260 11.19 -15.95 -2.98
C ARG A 260 11.25 -17.40 -3.45
N SER A 261 12.02 -18.24 -2.76
CA SER A 261 11.93 -19.67 -3.05
C SER A 261 10.51 -20.20 -2.71
N PRO A 262 9.99 -21.20 -3.45
CA PRO A 262 8.71 -21.82 -3.12
C PRO A 262 8.61 -22.28 -1.67
N GLU A 263 9.71 -22.77 -1.10
CA GLU A 263 9.84 -23.18 0.29
C GLU A 263 9.59 -22.03 1.26
N SER A 264 10.30 -20.93 1.07
CA SER A 264 10.21 -19.74 1.92
C SER A 264 8.84 -19.09 1.81
N LEU A 265 8.29 -18.99 0.60
CA LEU A 265 6.96 -18.43 0.36
C LEU A 265 5.88 -19.23 1.10
N VAL A 266 5.84 -20.55 0.89
CA VAL A 266 4.84 -21.42 1.50
C VAL A 266 5.04 -21.51 3.02
N ALA A 267 6.27 -21.53 3.52
CA ALA A 267 6.53 -21.47 4.96
C ALA A 267 5.94 -20.20 5.61
N ASN A 268 6.01 -19.05 4.96
CA ASN A 268 5.37 -17.82 5.44
C ASN A 268 3.84 -17.91 5.41
N ILE A 269 3.25 -18.45 4.35
CA ILE A 269 1.80 -18.67 4.25
C ILE A 269 1.33 -19.56 5.42
N VAL A 270 2.04 -20.66 5.67
CA VAL A 270 1.75 -21.57 6.79
C VAL A 270 1.90 -20.87 8.14
N ALA A 271 2.95 -20.06 8.33
CA ALA A 271 3.17 -19.32 9.57
C ALA A 271 2.02 -18.32 9.84
N ILE A 272 1.57 -17.59 8.83
CA ILE A 272 0.41 -16.70 8.92
C ILE A 272 -0.85 -17.52 9.25
N SER A 273 -1.08 -18.61 8.54
CA SER A 273 -2.28 -19.45 8.69
C SER A 273 -2.42 -20.07 10.07
N ARG A 274 -1.30 -20.29 10.77
CA ARG A 274 -1.31 -20.77 12.17
C ARG A 274 -1.89 -19.75 13.15
N LEU A 275 -1.75 -18.46 12.87
CA LEU A 275 -2.19 -17.40 13.78
C LEU A 275 -3.50 -16.74 13.33
N ILE A 276 -3.65 -16.50 12.03
CA ILE A 276 -4.69 -15.68 11.42
C ILE A 276 -5.54 -16.52 10.49
N ARG A 277 -6.87 -16.34 10.51
CA ARG A 277 -7.81 -17.04 9.63
C ARG A 277 -8.25 -16.23 8.42
N GLY A 278 -7.88 -14.96 8.33
CA GLY A 278 -8.19 -14.08 7.21
C GLY A 278 -7.55 -14.51 5.89
N PRO A 279 -7.89 -13.85 4.79
CA PRO A 279 -7.30 -14.12 3.49
C PRO A 279 -5.81 -13.80 3.48
N ILE A 280 -5.07 -14.54 2.65
CA ILE A 280 -3.63 -14.33 2.41
C ILE A 280 -3.46 -13.99 0.94
N PHE A 281 -3.07 -12.74 0.67
CA PHE A 281 -2.77 -12.26 -0.66
C PHE A 281 -1.35 -12.64 -1.06
N LEU A 282 -1.20 -13.22 -2.24
CA LEU A 282 0.08 -13.37 -2.92
C LEU A 282 0.28 -12.13 -3.78
N VAL A 283 1.02 -11.17 -3.25
CA VAL A 283 1.31 -9.92 -3.98
C VAL A 283 2.43 -10.17 -4.98
N GLY A 284 2.14 -9.97 -6.24
CA GLY A 284 2.99 -10.27 -7.38
C GLY A 284 2.65 -11.61 -8.04
N ASP A 285 2.60 -11.58 -9.37
CA ASP A 285 2.22 -12.72 -10.20
C ASP A 285 3.29 -13.81 -10.20
N LEU A 286 2.90 -15.01 -9.77
CA LEU A 286 3.80 -16.19 -9.74
C LEU A 286 4.28 -16.59 -11.15
N LEU A 287 3.48 -16.32 -12.18
CA LEU A 287 3.79 -16.70 -13.56
C LEU A 287 4.95 -15.89 -14.14
N GLN A 288 5.28 -14.74 -13.58
CA GLN A 288 6.48 -13.99 -13.97
C GLN A 288 7.79 -14.77 -13.71
N ALA A 289 7.79 -15.70 -12.75
CA ALA A 289 8.93 -16.60 -12.49
C ALA A 289 8.95 -17.84 -13.39
N GLY A 290 7.93 -18.00 -14.26
CA GLY A 290 7.72 -19.16 -15.10
C GLY A 290 6.85 -20.24 -14.48
N MET A 291 6.32 -21.10 -15.33
CA MET A 291 5.34 -22.13 -14.96
C MET A 291 5.91 -23.12 -13.93
N ASP A 292 7.16 -23.55 -14.09
CA ASP A 292 7.79 -24.53 -13.17
C ASP A 292 7.87 -24.00 -11.74
N TYR A 293 8.19 -22.70 -11.57
CA TYR A 293 8.18 -22.05 -10.27
C TYR A 293 6.76 -22.03 -9.68
N ALA A 294 5.80 -21.57 -10.45
CA ALA A 294 4.40 -21.45 -10.02
C ALA A 294 3.83 -22.83 -9.63
N GLU A 295 4.11 -23.86 -10.41
CA GLU A 295 3.71 -25.25 -10.09
C GLU A 295 4.41 -25.79 -8.83
N SER A 296 5.68 -25.46 -8.60
CA SER A 296 6.39 -25.82 -7.37
C SER A 296 5.74 -25.19 -6.12
N VAL A 297 5.31 -23.94 -6.22
CA VAL A 297 4.55 -23.27 -5.14
C VAL A 297 3.22 -24.00 -4.88
N LEU A 298 2.47 -24.31 -5.94
CA LEU A 298 1.17 -24.99 -5.82
C LEU A 298 1.31 -26.41 -5.25
N GLN A 299 2.32 -27.16 -5.67
CA GLN A 299 2.59 -28.49 -5.13
C GLN A 299 2.85 -28.43 -3.64
N ARG A 300 3.68 -27.49 -3.18
CA ARG A 300 3.98 -27.32 -1.75
C ARG A 300 2.75 -26.85 -0.97
N LEU A 301 1.94 -25.94 -1.52
CA LEU A 301 0.67 -25.54 -0.88
C LEU A 301 -0.27 -26.73 -0.69
N ARG A 302 -0.35 -27.62 -1.67
CA ARG A 302 -1.17 -28.85 -1.60
C ARG A 302 -0.75 -29.77 -0.46
N GLU A 303 0.53 -29.79 -0.11
CA GLU A 303 1.09 -30.59 0.98
C GLU A 303 0.81 -29.98 2.37
N THR A 304 0.25 -28.77 2.41
CA THR A 304 -0.04 -28.06 3.67
C THR A 304 -1.49 -28.24 4.11
N THR A 305 -1.75 -27.81 5.36
CA THR A 305 -3.09 -27.74 5.96
C THR A 305 -3.63 -26.30 5.98
N VAL A 306 -3.24 -25.47 5.02
CA VAL A 306 -3.73 -24.07 4.94
C VAL A 306 -5.20 -24.06 4.59
N GLU A 307 -6.01 -23.52 5.51
CA GLU A 307 -7.47 -23.36 5.34
C GLU A 307 -7.86 -21.93 4.98
N ASN A 308 -6.89 -21.01 4.99
CA ASN A 308 -7.12 -19.64 4.60
C ASN A 308 -7.49 -19.55 3.13
N GLN A 309 -8.25 -18.54 2.79
CA GLN A 309 -8.43 -18.14 1.40
C GLN A 309 -7.10 -17.58 0.88
N VAL A 310 -6.56 -18.17 -0.17
CA VAL A 310 -5.37 -17.67 -0.87
C VAL A 310 -5.84 -16.87 -2.06
N VAL A 311 -5.40 -15.62 -2.14
CA VAL A 311 -5.76 -14.70 -3.21
C VAL A 311 -4.57 -14.58 -4.16
N PHE A 312 -4.78 -14.96 -5.41
CA PHE A 312 -3.78 -14.87 -6.47
C PHE A 312 -3.97 -13.57 -7.25
N GLU A 313 -2.90 -12.82 -7.41
CA GLU A 313 -2.84 -11.65 -8.27
C GLU A 313 -2.24 -12.05 -9.61
N PHE A 314 -2.87 -11.64 -10.71
CA PHE A 314 -2.40 -11.88 -12.07
C PHE A 314 -2.23 -10.57 -12.81
N PHE A 315 -1.07 -10.38 -13.41
CA PHE A 315 -0.77 -9.21 -14.24
C PHE A 315 -1.10 -9.48 -15.70
N ASP A 316 -0.92 -10.73 -16.15
CA ASP A 316 -1.39 -11.21 -17.44
C ASP A 316 -2.41 -12.35 -17.24
N LEU A 317 -3.11 -12.77 -18.30
CA LEU A 317 -4.10 -13.85 -18.19
C LEU A 317 -3.42 -15.19 -17.88
N PRO A 318 -3.81 -15.84 -16.77
CA PRO A 318 -3.28 -17.17 -16.48
C PRO A 318 -3.86 -18.20 -17.46
N PRO A 319 -3.06 -19.18 -17.93
CA PRO A 319 -3.59 -20.29 -18.71
C PRO A 319 -4.68 -21.06 -17.95
N VAL A 320 -5.74 -21.50 -18.65
CA VAL A 320 -6.82 -22.30 -18.05
C VAL A 320 -6.28 -23.54 -17.31
N ALA A 321 -5.23 -24.17 -17.86
CA ALA A 321 -4.57 -25.31 -17.21
C ALA A 321 -4.00 -24.92 -15.83
N PHE A 322 -3.48 -23.70 -15.68
CA PHE A 322 -2.96 -23.21 -14.41
C PHE A 322 -4.08 -22.96 -13.40
N LEU A 323 -5.22 -22.39 -13.83
CA LEU A 323 -6.39 -22.26 -12.96
C LEU A 323 -6.87 -23.61 -12.39
N ARG A 324 -6.87 -24.66 -13.21
CA ARG A 324 -7.18 -26.04 -12.77
C ARG A 324 -6.14 -26.58 -11.79
N ARG A 325 -4.87 -26.21 -11.95
CA ARG A 325 -3.81 -26.54 -10.98
C ARG A 325 -4.04 -25.84 -9.65
N ILE A 326 -4.36 -24.54 -9.65
CA ILE A 326 -4.73 -23.82 -8.43
C ILE A 326 -5.92 -24.52 -7.75
N ASP A 327 -6.98 -24.81 -8.50
CA ASP A 327 -8.20 -25.43 -7.98
C ASP A 327 -7.94 -26.79 -7.33
N SER A 328 -7.02 -27.58 -7.87
CA SER A 328 -6.65 -28.90 -7.31
C SER A 328 -5.68 -28.79 -6.13
N SER A 329 -4.97 -27.68 -5.97
CA SER A 329 -3.89 -27.51 -4.98
C SER A 329 -4.30 -26.70 -3.77
N VAL A 330 -5.25 -25.76 -3.92
CA VAL A 330 -5.67 -24.84 -2.87
C VAL A 330 -7.15 -25.03 -2.57
N ARG A 331 -7.48 -25.23 -1.30
CA ARG A 331 -8.86 -25.53 -0.87
C ARG A 331 -9.82 -24.35 -1.08
N HIS A 332 -9.38 -23.15 -0.74
CA HIS A 332 -10.12 -21.91 -0.88
C HIS A 332 -9.22 -20.90 -1.58
N TRP A 333 -9.61 -20.51 -2.78
CA TRP A 333 -8.84 -19.56 -3.57
C TRP A 333 -9.70 -18.51 -4.23
N SER A 334 -9.09 -17.40 -4.54
CA SER A 334 -9.66 -16.26 -5.24
C SER A 334 -8.62 -15.67 -6.16
N MET A 335 -9.04 -14.83 -7.08
CA MET A 335 -8.12 -14.12 -7.95
C MET A 335 -8.50 -12.66 -8.12
N GLU A 336 -7.49 -11.86 -8.38
CA GLU A 336 -7.59 -10.47 -8.78
C GLU A 336 -6.86 -10.29 -10.11
N ILE A 337 -7.45 -9.48 -10.99
CA ILE A 337 -6.87 -9.13 -12.28
C ILE A 337 -7.17 -7.67 -12.59
N SER A 338 -6.18 -6.97 -13.14
CA SER A 338 -6.25 -5.55 -13.48
C SER A 338 -6.04 -5.33 -14.97
N PRO A 339 -7.10 -5.50 -15.82
CA PRO A 339 -6.99 -5.16 -17.23
C PRO A 339 -6.81 -3.66 -17.49
N GLU A 340 -6.96 -2.83 -16.44
CA GLU A 340 -6.82 -1.37 -16.45
C GLU A 340 -7.89 -0.63 -17.27
N SER A 341 -8.20 -1.07 -18.50
CA SER A 341 -9.26 -0.57 -19.37
C SER A 341 -9.91 -1.72 -20.15
N HIS A 342 -11.17 -1.55 -20.55
CA HIS A 342 -11.81 -2.42 -21.55
C HIS A 342 -11.32 -2.14 -22.97
N ASP A 343 -10.87 -0.92 -23.20
CA ASP A 343 -10.40 -0.44 -24.49
C ASP A 343 -8.98 -0.97 -24.76
N TYR A 344 -8.85 -1.77 -25.84
CA TYR A 344 -7.60 -2.41 -26.19
C TYR A 344 -6.49 -1.40 -26.52
N GLU A 345 -6.83 -0.28 -27.20
CA GLU A 345 -5.85 0.74 -27.56
C GLU A 345 -5.32 1.45 -26.30
N VAL A 346 -6.19 1.72 -25.32
CA VAL A 346 -5.78 2.28 -24.02
C VAL A 346 -4.85 1.31 -23.29
N ARG A 347 -5.15 0.00 -23.31
CA ARG A 347 -4.25 -1.00 -22.72
C ARG A 347 -2.90 -1.06 -23.43
N MET A 348 -2.90 -1.05 -24.76
CA MET A 348 -1.66 -1.05 -25.55
C MET A 348 -0.81 0.20 -25.32
N ALA A 349 -1.45 1.36 -25.07
CA ALA A 349 -0.75 2.61 -24.75
C ALA A 349 0.00 2.56 -23.39
N GLN A 350 -0.32 1.61 -22.53
CA GLN A 350 0.42 1.36 -21.28
C GLN A 350 1.76 0.64 -21.52
N GLU A 351 1.93 0.01 -22.68
CA GLU A 351 3.12 -0.80 -23.00
C GLU A 351 3.43 -1.87 -21.94
N GLY A 352 2.38 -2.37 -21.25
CA GLY A 352 2.46 -3.26 -20.09
C GLY A 352 2.10 -4.72 -20.37
N GLU A 353 1.46 -5.36 -19.39
CA GLU A 353 1.12 -6.79 -19.40
C GLU A 353 -0.20 -7.13 -20.08
N SER A 354 -1.15 -6.20 -20.12
CA SER A 354 -2.54 -6.46 -20.54
C SER A 354 -2.73 -6.48 -22.06
N VAL A 355 -1.96 -7.33 -22.77
CA VAL A 355 -1.96 -7.43 -24.25
C VAL A 355 -3.04 -8.34 -24.83
N TYR A 356 -3.90 -8.90 -24.00
CA TYR A 356 -5.01 -9.79 -24.39
C TYR A 356 -6.25 -8.99 -24.81
N ASP A 357 -7.15 -9.62 -25.58
CA ASP A 357 -8.45 -9.05 -25.89
C ASP A 357 -9.52 -9.35 -24.82
N ASN A 358 -10.70 -8.74 -24.97
CA ASN A 358 -11.78 -8.90 -23.99
C ASN A 358 -12.37 -10.30 -24.00
N GLU A 359 -12.42 -11.00 -25.15
CA GLU A 359 -12.93 -12.37 -25.25
C GLU A 359 -12.03 -13.33 -24.46
N GLN A 360 -10.71 -13.15 -24.52
CA GLN A 360 -9.76 -13.92 -23.73
C GLN A 360 -9.96 -13.69 -22.23
N LEU A 361 -10.14 -12.43 -21.82
CA LEU A 361 -10.43 -12.08 -20.42
C LEU A 361 -11.73 -12.74 -19.94
N GLU A 362 -12.81 -12.65 -20.71
CA GLU A 362 -14.11 -13.25 -20.42
C GLU A 362 -14.01 -14.78 -20.31
N GLN A 363 -13.24 -15.41 -21.19
CA GLN A 363 -12.98 -16.85 -21.13
C GLN A 363 -12.33 -17.23 -19.79
N ILE A 364 -11.31 -16.51 -19.36
CA ILE A 364 -10.60 -16.77 -18.09
C ILE A 364 -11.53 -16.54 -16.89
N ILE A 365 -12.31 -15.46 -16.90
CA ILE A 365 -13.32 -15.19 -15.86
C ILE A 365 -14.31 -16.35 -15.77
N CYS A 366 -14.88 -16.77 -16.90
CA CYS A 366 -15.85 -17.87 -16.93
C CYS A 366 -15.24 -19.19 -16.46
N GLU A 367 -14.02 -19.51 -16.87
CA GLU A 367 -13.33 -20.74 -16.43
C GLU A 367 -13.00 -20.70 -14.92
N ALA A 368 -12.52 -19.57 -14.39
CA ALA A 368 -12.28 -19.42 -12.95
C ALA A 368 -13.58 -19.62 -12.13
N LEU A 369 -14.70 -19.07 -12.61
CA LEU A 369 -16.00 -19.21 -11.95
C LEU A 369 -16.62 -20.61 -12.11
N ARG A 370 -16.30 -21.38 -13.16
CA ARG A 370 -16.67 -22.80 -13.28
C ARG A 370 -15.91 -23.68 -12.27
N LEU A 371 -14.72 -23.27 -11.90
CA LEU A 371 -13.94 -23.87 -10.85
C LEU A 371 -14.40 -23.35 -9.47
N ARG A 372 -13.68 -23.70 -8.41
CA ARG A 372 -14.00 -23.30 -7.02
C ARG A 372 -13.48 -21.91 -6.65
N CYS A 373 -13.20 -21.03 -7.63
CA CYS A 373 -12.87 -19.65 -7.34
C CYS A 373 -14.00 -19.00 -6.53
N THR A 374 -13.71 -18.58 -5.32
CA THR A 374 -14.75 -18.09 -4.39
C THR A 374 -15.02 -16.61 -4.53
N ARG A 375 -14.07 -15.86 -5.12
CA ARG A 375 -14.20 -14.44 -5.45
C ARG A 375 -13.24 -14.11 -6.59
N LEU A 376 -13.71 -13.28 -7.52
CA LEU A 376 -12.93 -12.74 -8.62
C LEU A 376 -13.15 -11.24 -8.69
N ASP A 377 -12.08 -10.47 -8.50
CA ASP A 377 -12.12 -9.02 -8.56
C ASP A 377 -11.41 -8.53 -9.82
N VAL A 378 -12.08 -7.66 -10.58
CA VAL A 378 -11.55 -7.04 -11.79
C VAL A 378 -11.44 -5.54 -11.56
N PHE A 379 -10.23 -5.00 -11.75
CA PHE A 379 -9.93 -3.60 -11.50
C PHE A 379 -9.68 -2.83 -12.79
N PHE A 380 -10.33 -1.68 -12.91
CA PHE A 380 -10.14 -0.73 -14.00
C PHE A 380 -9.67 0.62 -13.44
N MET A 381 -8.91 1.36 -14.23
CA MET A 381 -8.35 2.63 -13.84
C MET A 381 -8.86 3.79 -14.71
N ILE A 382 -8.83 5.00 -14.16
CA ILE A 382 -9.18 6.25 -14.83
C ILE A 382 -7.96 7.15 -14.85
N GLY A 383 -7.68 7.77 -15.99
CA GLY A 383 -6.54 8.67 -16.18
C GLY A 383 -5.35 8.02 -16.88
N LEU A 384 -5.60 6.95 -17.64
CA LEU A 384 -4.59 6.24 -18.43
C LEU A 384 -4.23 7.01 -19.71
N PRO A 385 -3.06 6.74 -20.34
CA PRO A 385 -2.73 7.27 -21.64
C PRO A 385 -3.82 6.93 -22.68
N GLN A 386 -4.15 7.87 -23.56
CA GLN A 386 -5.17 7.76 -24.61
C GLN A 386 -6.61 7.54 -24.11
N GLN A 387 -6.85 7.45 -22.83
CA GLN A 387 -8.17 7.24 -22.28
C GLN A 387 -8.99 8.53 -22.31
N THR A 388 -10.11 8.51 -23.03
CA THR A 388 -11.08 9.60 -23.06
C THR A 388 -12.16 9.42 -22.00
N TYR A 389 -12.93 10.49 -21.77
CA TYR A 389 -14.12 10.43 -20.92
C TYR A 389 -15.09 9.35 -21.40
N GLN A 390 -15.33 9.24 -22.71
CA GLN A 390 -16.22 8.23 -23.28
C GLN A 390 -15.67 6.82 -23.06
N SER A 391 -14.37 6.60 -23.24
CA SER A 391 -13.73 5.31 -22.98
C SER A 391 -13.91 4.86 -21.51
N VAL A 392 -13.94 5.79 -20.54
CA VAL A 392 -14.29 5.47 -19.15
C VAL A 392 -15.73 4.98 -19.01
N GLN A 393 -16.69 5.66 -19.67
CA GLN A 393 -18.10 5.24 -19.64
C GLN A 393 -18.32 3.88 -20.33
N ASP A 394 -17.62 3.63 -21.43
CA ASP A 394 -17.65 2.36 -22.14
C ASP A 394 -17.05 1.23 -21.28
N THR A 395 -16.04 1.54 -20.45
CA THR A 395 -15.51 0.58 -19.44
C THR A 395 -16.59 0.20 -18.42
N VAL A 396 -17.44 1.14 -18.01
CA VAL A 396 -18.58 0.82 -17.12
C VAL A 396 -19.61 -0.07 -17.81
N ALA A 397 -19.91 0.20 -19.09
CA ALA A 397 -20.79 -0.67 -19.88
C ALA A 397 -20.20 -2.08 -20.02
N TYR A 398 -18.88 -2.19 -20.17
CA TYR A 398 -18.19 -3.48 -20.17
C TYR A 398 -18.28 -4.19 -18.80
N CYS A 399 -18.16 -3.47 -17.69
CA CYS A 399 -18.41 -4.05 -16.36
C CYS A 399 -19.84 -4.62 -16.24
N GLU A 400 -20.83 -3.94 -16.81
CA GLU A 400 -22.20 -4.44 -16.86
C GLU A 400 -22.32 -5.73 -17.68
N HIS A 401 -21.63 -5.81 -18.83
CA HIS A 401 -21.52 -7.03 -19.61
C HIS A 401 -20.89 -8.17 -18.81
N LEU A 402 -19.79 -7.92 -18.11
CA LEU A 402 -19.16 -8.91 -17.23
C LEU A 402 -20.11 -9.41 -16.13
N PHE A 403 -20.95 -8.53 -15.57
CA PHE A 403 -21.98 -8.96 -14.61
C PHE A 403 -23.07 -9.83 -15.26
N ALA A 404 -23.41 -9.60 -16.53
CA ALA A 404 -24.40 -10.38 -17.24
C ALA A 404 -23.93 -11.82 -17.53
N ILE A 405 -22.65 -12.01 -17.84
CA ILE A 405 -22.06 -13.33 -18.16
C ILE A 405 -21.53 -14.10 -16.95
N SER A 406 -21.58 -13.52 -15.75
CA SER A 406 -20.97 -14.08 -14.53
C SER A 406 -21.97 -14.17 -13.37
N ASP A 407 -21.56 -14.84 -12.29
CA ASP A 407 -22.34 -14.91 -11.06
C ASP A 407 -21.88 -13.89 -10.00
N ARG A 408 -22.46 -13.97 -8.78
CA ARG A 408 -22.22 -13.02 -7.70
C ARG A 408 -20.79 -13.04 -7.12
N ARG A 409 -19.94 -13.95 -7.53
CA ARG A 409 -18.55 -14.04 -7.11
C ARG A 409 -17.66 -13.04 -7.83
N LEU A 410 -18.09 -12.52 -8.99
CA LEU A 410 -17.36 -11.47 -9.71
C LEU A 410 -17.74 -10.09 -9.18
N SER A 411 -16.73 -9.27 -8.93
CA SER A 411 -16.85 -7.84 -8.64
C SER A 411 -15.99 -7.04 -9.61
N CYS A 412 -16.53 -5.91 -10.07
CA CYS A 412 -15.77 -4.93 -10.86
C CYS A 412 -15.59 -3.65 -10.06
N PHE A 413 -14.41 -3.07 -10.17
CA PHE A 413 -14.05 -1.80 -9.56
C PHE A 413 -13.46 -0.89 -10.62
N ILE A 414 -13.77 0.40 -10.54
CA ILE A 414 -13.20 1.43 -11.38
C ILE A 414 -12.85 2.63 -10.50
N SER A 415 -11.61 3.12 -10.61
CA SER A 415 -11.14 4.24 -9.79
C SER A 415 -10.11 5.07 -10.53
N PRO A 416 -9.90 6.34 -10.15
CA PRO A 416 -8.75 7.08 -10.67
C PRO A 416 -7.46 6.36 -10.26
N MET A 417 -6.43 6.50 -11.10
CA MET A 417 -5.05 6.26 -10.64
C MET A 417 -4.83 7.09 -9.38
N GLY A 418 -3.84 6.77 -8.58
CA GLY A 418 -3.53 7.50 -7.35
C GLY A 418 -3.46 9.03 -7.56
N PRO A 419 -3.42 9.82 -6.51
CA PRO A 419 -3.41 11.28 -6.62
C PRO A 419 -2.14 11.82 -7.31
N PHE A 420 -1.10 11.00 -7.38
CA PHE A 420 0.19 11.31 -7.97
C PHE A 420 0.62 10.23 -8.95
N LEU A 421 1.28 10.64 -10.02
CA LEU A 421 2.03 9.71 -10.85
C LEU A 421 3.20 9.15 -10.03
N ASP A 422 3.49 7.89 -10.18
CA ASP A 422 4.58 7.24 -9.46
C ASP A 422 5.95 7.76 -9.91
N PRO A 423 6.80 8.26 -9.00
CA PRO A 423 8.15 8.71 -9.34
C PRO A 423 8.99 7.57 -9.94
N GLY A 424 9.65 7.88 -11.03
CA GLY A 424 10.44 6.92 -11.79
C GLY A 424 9.64 6.10 -12.80
N SER A 425 8.29 6.18 -12.80
CA SER A 425 7.47 5.62 -13.88
C SER A 425 7.72 6.37 -15.19
N ARG A 426 7.50 5.71 -16.32
CA ARG A 426 7.75 6.32 -17.63
C ARG A 426 6.87 7.56 -17.87
N VAL A 427 5.61 7.54 -17.40
CA VAL A 427 4.72 8.69 -17.48
C VAL A 427 5.16 9.85 -16.58
N PHE A 428 5.85 9.57 -15.49
CA PHE A 428 6.42 10.61 -14.64
C PHE A 428 7.69 11.21 -15.25
N GLU A 429 8.57 10.39 -15.82
CA GLU A 429 9.85 10.84 -16.38
C GLU A 429 9.67 11.53 -17.74
N GLU A 430 8.83 10.97 -18.62
CA GLU A 430 8.58 11.42 -20.00
C GLU A 430 7.09 11.75 -20.22
N PRO A 431 6.46 12.65 -19.42
CA PRO A 431 5.00 12.82 -19.42
C PRO A 431 4.46 13.26 -20.78
N GLU A 432 5.15 14.14 -21.49
CA GLU A 432 4.73 14.64 -22.80
C GLU A 432 4.62 13.52 -23.84
N LYS A 433 5.49 12.51 -23.77
CA LYS A 433 5.44 11.33 -24.65
C LYS A 433 4.15 10.51 -24.45
N PHE A 434 3.63 10.49 -23.23
CA PHE A 434 2.44 9.72 -22.85
C PHE A 434 1.20 10.60 -22.71
N GLY A 435 1.25 11.86 -23.17
CA GLY A 435 0.12 12.79 -23.13
C GLY A 435 -0.25 13.27 -21.73
N TYR A 436 0.73 13.41 -20.83
CA TYR A 436 0.49 13.94 -19.48
C TYR A 436 1.03 15.36 -19.32
N ARG A 437 0.28 16.16 -18.60
CA ARG A 437 0.74 17.42 -18.02
C ARG A 437 0.87 17.24 -16.51
N VAL A 438 2.07 17.48 -15.99
CA VAL A 438 2.42 17.23 -14.57
C VAL A 438 2.53 18.56 -13.82
N PHE A 439 1.88 18.67 -12.66
CA PHE A 439 1.84 19.85 -11.80
C PHE A 439 2.79 19.79 -10.61
N ALA A 440 3.36 18.61 -10.32
CA ALA A 440 4.33 18.41 -9.25
C ALA A 440 5.44 17.49 -9.72
N ARG A 441 6.69 17.94 -9.54
CA ARG A 441 7.89 17.19 -9.91
C ARG A 441 8.81 16.97 -8.72
N SER A 442 8.94 17.97 -7.84
CA SER A 442 9.74 17.88 -6.63
C SER A 442 8.96 17.26 -5.47
N LEU A 443 9.67 16.77 -4.47
CA LEU A 443 9.04 16.29 -3.23
C LEU A 443 8.25 17.40 -2.53
N GLU A 444 8.77 18.62 -2.55
CA GLU A 444 8.10 19.77 -1.94
C GLU A 444 6.82 20.15 -2.67
N ASP A 445 6.76 20.01 -4.01
CA ASP A 445 5.53 20.23 -4.75
C ASP A 445 4.45 19.24 -4.34
N HIS A 446 4.77 17.95 -4.26
CA HIS A 446 3.84 16.92 -3.80
C HIS A 446 3.38 17.16 -2.36
N ARG A 447 4.31 17.58 -1.48
CA ARG A 447 3.98 17.93 -0.10
C ARG A 447 2.97 19.09 -0.03
N ARG A 448 3.11 20.09 -0.90
CA ARG A 448 2.16 21.23 -0.99
C ARG A 448 0.81 20.83 -1.58
N LEU A 449 0.81 19.93 -2.57
CA LEU A 449 -0.44 19.43 -3.14
C LEU A 449 -1.28 18.67 -2.11
N LEU A 450 -0.68 17.89 -1.22
CA LEU A 450 -1.39 17.09 -0.22
C LEU A 450 -2.27 17.91 0.73
N VAL A 451 -1.96 19.19 0.94
CA VAL A 451 -2.72 20.08 1.80
C VAL A 451 -3.69 21.00 1.03
N GLN A 452 -3.91 20.74 -0.26
CA GLN A 452 -4.90 21.45 -1.02
C GLN A 452 -6.32 21.09 -0.58
N PRO A 453 -7.30 21.99 -0.72
CA PRO A 453 -8.63 21.82 -0.12
C PRO A 453 -9.48 20.71 -0.74
N SER A 454 -9.14 20.22 -1.94
CA SER A 454 -9.89 19.14 -2.61
C SER A 454 -8.97 18.21 -3.39
N TRP A 455 -9.40 16.96 -3.55
CA TRP A 455 -8.66 15.96 -4.30
C TRP A 455 -8.44 16.31 -5.78
N GLU A 456 -9.34 17.06 -6.41
CA GLU A 456 -9.13 17.63 -7.75
C GLU A 456 -7.86 18.49 -7.81
N ARG A 457 -7.56 19.23 -6.74
CA ARG A 457 -6.35 20.05 -6.64
C ARG A 457 -5.14 19.27 -6.14
N ILE A 458 -5.38 18.17 -5.43
CA ILE A 458 -4.31 17.26 -5.01
C ILE A 458 -3.75 16.48 -6.18
N LEU A 459 -4.55 16.16 -7.22
CA LEU A 459 -4.05 15.45 -8.40
C LEU A 459 -2.83 16.16 -8.98
N SER A 460 -1.71 15.43 -9.11
CA SER A 460 -0.46 15.97 -9.64
C SER A 460 -0.41 16.03 -11.17
N TYR A 461 -1.45 15.58 -11.86
CA TYR A 461 -1.47 15.42 -13.30
C TYR A 461 -2.84 15.65 -13.92
N GLU A 462 -2.84 15.90 -15.20
CA GLU A 462 -3.95 15.73 -16.13
C GLU A 462 -3.43 15.10 -17.42
N THR A 463 -4.32 14.66 -18.30
CA THR A 463 -3.95 14.08 -19.60
C THR A 463 -4.39 14.98 -20.73
N GLU A 464 -3.87 14.77 -21.94
CA GLU A 464 -4.33 15.46 -23.16
C GLU A 464 -5.81 15.15 -23.48
N TRP A 465 -6.33 14.04 -22.97
CA TRP A 465 -7.70 13.56 -23.21
C TRP A 465 -8.68 13.95 -22.11
N MET A 466 -8.20 14.24 -20.91
CA MET A 466 -9.03 14.66 -19.77
C MET A 466 -8.25 15.60 -18.84
N THR A 467 -8.79 16.79 -18.64
CA THR A 467 -8.35 17.73 -17.61
C THR A 467 -8.59 17.15 -16.21
N ARG A 468 -7.98 17.73 -15.17
CA ARG A 468 -8.25 17.31 -13.77
C ARG A 468 -9.74 17.34 -13.42
N ALA A 469 -10.46 18.36 -13.91
CA ALA A 469 -11.90 18.48 -13.71
C ALA A 469 -12.65 17.33 -14.37
N GLU A 470 -12.31 17.00 -15.62
CA GLU A 470 -12.93 15.88 -16.36
C GLU A 470 -12.57 14.52 -15.76
N LEU A 471 -11.34 14.32 -15.24
CA LEU A 471 -10.98 13.12 -14.50
C LEU A 471 -11.86 12.91 -13.26
N VAL A 472 -12.16 14.01 -12.54
CA VAL A 472 -13.04 13.99 -11.38
C VAL A 472 -14.48 13.68 -11.79
N ASP A 473 -14.99 14.32 -12.86
CA ASP A 473 -16.33 14.08 -13.36
C ASP A 473 -16.48 12.65 -13.87
N ALA A 474 -15.54 12.17 -14.69
CA ALA A 474 -15.51 10.78 -15.17
C ALA A 474 -15.51 9.77 -14.01
N THR A 475 -14.78 10.05 -12.93
CA THR A 475 -14.74 9.20 -11.74
C THR A 475 -16.11 9.09 -11.07
N TYR A 476 -16.79 10.20 -10.83
CA TYR A 476 -18.10 10.17 -10.18
C TYR A 476 -19.20 9.61 -11.10
N ASP A 477 -19.17 9.91 -12.41
CA ASP A 477 -20.13 9.35 -13.36
C ASP A 477 -19.96 7.84 -13.52
N ALA A 478 -18.72 7.36 -13.62
CA ALA A 478 -18.40 5.94 -13.64
C ALA A 478 -18.87 5.24 -12.36
N ALA A 479 -18.62 5.85 -11.19
CA ALA A 479 -19.04 5.28 -9.91
C ALA A 479 -20.56 5.19 -9.79
N GLU A 480 -21.30 6.21 -10.23
CA GLU A 480 -22.77 6.22 -10.21
C GLU A 480 -23.34 5.15 -11.13
N SER A 481 -22.87 5.07 -12.36
CA SER A 481 -23.31 4.10 -13.36
C SER A 481 -22.97 2.67 -12.96
N LEU A 482 -21.74 2.44 -12.45
CA LEU A 482 -21.33 1.11 -11.95
C LEU A 482 -22.14 0.69 -10.72
N ASN A 483 -22.48 1.62 -9.83
CA ASN A 483 -23.35 1.35 -8.68
C ASN A 483 -24.76 0.93 -9.11
N GLN A 484 -25.31 1.55 -10.17
CA GLN A 484 -26.60 1.16 -10.76
C GLN A 484 -26.52 -0.24 -11.37
N SER A 485 -25.45 -0.54 -12.12
CA SER A 485 -25.22 -1.88 -12.68
C SER A 485 -25.07 -2.94 -11.59
N LYS A 486 -24.34 -2.65 -10.52
CA LYS A 486 -24.23 -3.54 -9.34
C LYS A 486 -25.60 -3.82 -8.68
N LEU A 487 -26.46 -2.81 -8.59
CA LEU A 487 -27.83 -2.98 -8.09
C LEU A 487 -28.67 -3.84 -9.03
N LYS A 488 -28.64 -3.56 -10.34
CA LYS A 488 -29.38 -4.30 -11.37
C LYS A 488 -29.07 -5.79 -11.35
N TYR A 489 -27.80 -6.15 -11.21
CA TYR A 489 -27.31 -7.53 -11.19
C TYR A 489 -27.22 -8.14 -9.77
N GLY A 490 -27.72 -7.45 -8.74
CA GLY A 490 -27.75 -7.93 -7.36
C GLY A 490 -26.38 -8.18 -6.74
N ARG A 491 -25.37 -7.43 -7.19
CA ARG A 491 -23.99 -7.50 -6.65
C ARG A 491 -23.90 -6.82 -5.29
N ILE A 492 -24.72 -5.80 -5.06
CA ILE A 492 -24.85 -5.12 -3.77
C ILE A 492 -26.34 -5.04 -3.37
N SER A 493 -26.63 -4.91 -2.08
CA SER A 493 -27.98 -4.70 -1.60
C SER A 493 -28.48 -3.28 -1.90
N THR A 494 -29.79 -3.10 -2.06
CA THR A 494 -30.43 -1.79 -2.30
C THR A 494 -30.00 -0.76 -1.26
N ARG A 495 -29.94 -1.13 0.02
CA ARG A 495 -29.52 -0.25 1.10
C ARG A 495 -28.06 0.27 0.90
N ARG A 496 -27.16 -0.61 0.47
CA ARG A 496 -25.75 -0.25 0.22
C ARG A 496 -25.63 0.65 -1.01
N GLY A 497 -26.29 0.27 -2.12
CA GLY A 497 -26.27 1.07 -3.34
C GLY A 497 -26.85 2.46 -3.12
N GLN A 498 -27.95 2.60 -2.36
CA GLN A 498 -28.49 3.91 -1.99
C GLN A 498 -27.51 4.72 -1.15
N ALA A 499 -26.76 4.09 -0.23
CA ALA A 499 -25.76 4.77 0.57
C ALA A 499 -24.58 5.28 -0.30
N VAL A 500 -24.15 4.51 -1.31
CA VAL A 500 -23.13 4.94 -2.29
C VAL A 500 -23.65 6.13 -3.11
N ALA A 501 -24.85 6.02 -3.68
CA ALA A 501 -25.46 7.11 -4.47
C ALA A 501 -25.60 8.41 -3.67
N ASN A 502 -25.96 8.31 -2.38
CA ASN A 502 -26.04 9.49 -1.49
C ASN A 502 -24.67 10.13 -1.26
N ARG A 503 -23.60 9.31 -1.08
CA ARG A 503 -22.22 9.82 -0.92
C ARG A 503 -21.73 10.51 -2.19
N ILE A 504 -21.97 9.93 -3.36
CA ILE A 504 -21.57 10.53 -4.64
C ILE A 504 -22.26 11.90 -4.83
N ARG A 505 -23.56 11.98 -4.54
CA ARG A 505 -24.31 13.25 -4.63
C ARG A 505 -23.76 14.32 -3.67
N ALA A 506 -23.50 13.95 -2.41
CA ALA A 506 -22.91 14.85 -1.43
C ALA A 506 -21.50 15.31 -1.86
N ALA A 507 -20.70 14.43 -2.44
CA ALA A 507 -19.37 14.73 -2.95
C ALA A 507 -19.41 15.77 -4.09
N ARG A 508 -20.35 15.63 -5.03
CA ARG A 508 -20.55 16.57 -6.14
C ARG A 508 -21.00 17.94 -5.62
N ASP A 509 -21.90 17.99 -4.62
CA ASP A 509 -22.35 19.24 -4.00
C ASP A 509 -21.19 19.96 -3.30
N ILE A 510 -20.41 19.24 -2.49
CA ILE A 510 -19.22 19.81 -1.83
C ILE A 510 -18.24 20.38 -2.87
N ARG A 511 -17.96 19.63 -3.95
CA ARG A 511 -17.07 20.09 -5.03
C ARG A 511 -17.57 21.38 -5.66
N THR A 512 -18.87 21.46 -6.00
CA THR A 512 -19.49 22.65 -6.60
C THR A 512 -19.35 23.85 -5.67
N ARG A 513 -19.60 23.68 -4.38
CA ARG A 513 -19.48 24.74 -3.38
C ARG A 513 -18.04 25.17 -3.15
N LEU A 514 -17.08 24.23 -3.13
CA LEU A 514 -15.65 24.55 -3.06
C LEU A 514 -15.19 25.36 -4.28
N ALA A 515 -15.68 25.06 -5.48
CA ALA A 515 -15.38 25.81 -6.69
C ALA A 515 -15.97 27.22 -6.66
N ALA A 516 -17.21 27.39 -6.18
CA ALA A 516 -17.87 28.69 -6.06
C ALA A 516 -17.19 29.61 -5.04
N ASN A 517 -16.73 29.08 -3.90
CA ASN A 517 -16.11 29.86 -2.85
C ASN A 517 -14.72 30.42 -3.21
N GLN A 518 -14.06 29.90 -4.22
CA GLN A 518 -12.75 30.40 -4.66
C GLN A 518 -12.81 31.80 -5.31
N ASN A 519 -13.99 32.22 -5.76
CA ASN A 519 -14.21 33.51 -6.38
C ASN A 519 -14.72 34.58 -5.41
N GLN A 520 -14.90 34.24 -4.13
CA GLN A 520 -15.37 35.17 -3.10
C GLN A 520 -14.49 35.03 -1.86
N GLU A 521 -13.91 36.12 -1.38
CA GLU A 521 -13.27 36.25 -0.06
C GLU A 521 -14.32 36.20 1.08
N VAL A 522 -15.25 35.25 1.04
CA VAL A 522 -16.28 35.10 2.07
C VAL A 522 -15.91 33.89 2.93
N ASP A 523 -15.82 34.18 4.19
CA ASP A 523 -15.77 33.24 5.32
C ASP A 523 -16.81 32.11 5.12
N ALA A 524 -16.43 31.10 4.34
CA ALA A 524 -17.27 29.94 4.02
C ALA A 524 -17.35 29.01 5.25
N GLY A 525 -17.56 29.65 6.38
CA GLY A 525 -17.83 29.24 7.71
C GLY A 525 -18.01 27.76 8.03
N SER A 526 -17.93 27.47 9.26
CA SER A 526 -18.11 26.20 9.99
C SER A 526 -19.07 25.13 9.41
N ALA A 527 -20.05 25.51 8.58
CA ALA A 527 -21.01 24.58 7.97
C ALA A 527 -20.39 23.72 6.84
N LEU A 528 -19.60 24.32 5.93
CA LEU A 528 -18.94 23.58 4.85
C LEU A 528 -17.80 22.72 5.41
N GLU A 529 -17.08 23.22 6.42
CA GLU A 529 -16.04 22.43 7.11
C GLU A 529 -16.63 21.19 7.78
N GLY A 530 -17.76 21.31 8.48
CA GLY A 530 -18.44 20.17 9.08
C GLY A 530 -19.01 19.16 8.08
N GLU A 531 -19.39 19.62 6.87
CA GLU A 531 -19.77 18.72 5.78
C GLU A 531 -18.56 18.03 5.15
N ILE A 532 -17.46 18.75 4.91
CA ILE A 532 -16.21 18.19 4.44
C ILE A 532 -15.71 17.13 5.44
N GLU A 533 -15.71 17.42 6.73
CA GLU A 533 -15.31 16.44 7.75
C GLU A 533 -16.16 15.17 7.70
N LYS A 534 -17.48 15.30 7.54
CA LYS A 534 -18.41 14.18 7.43
C LYS A 534 -18.22 13.36 6.13
N PHE A 535 -17.88 13.99 5.03
CA PHE A 535 -17.77 13.40 3.70
C PHE A 535 -16.33 13.44 3.13
N SER A 536 -15.32 13.74 3.95
CA SER A 536 -13.91 13.81 3.53
C SER A 536 -13.46 12.55 2.78
N ALA A 537 -14.00 11.41 3.17
CA ALA A 537 -13.85 10.12 2.51
C ALA A 537 -15.10 9.81 1.68
N SER A 538 -15.35 10.58 0.61
CA SER A 538 -16.41 10.24 -0.34
C SER A 538 -15.97 9.02 -1.15
N THR A 539 -16.52 7.87 -0.79
CA THR A 539 -16.20 6.62 -1.45
C THR A 539 -17.08 6.43 -2.67
N ILE A 540 -16.47 6.04 -3.78
CA ILE A 540 -17.15 5.66 -5.04
C ILE A 540 -17.67 4.23 -5.02
N CYS A 541 -17.38 3.44 -3.99
CA CYS A 541 -17.91 2.10 -3.74
C CYS A 541 -18.29 1.93 -2.27
N ASP A 542 -18.96 0.84 -1.93
CA ASP A 542 -19.08 0.44 -0.51
C ASP A 542 -17.80 -0.26 -0.08
N LYS A 543 -17.00 0.34 0.81
CA LYS A 543 -15.72 -0.26 1.29
C LYS A 543 -15.86 -1.70 1.80
N ARG A 544 -17.06 -2.11 2.20
CA ARG A 544 -17.31 -3.51 2.54
C ARG A 544 -17.21 -4.46 1.35
N GLU A 545 -17.23 -3.95 0.12
CA GLU A 545 -16.95 -4.76 -1.08
C GLU A 545 -15.48 -5.17 -1.15
N LEU A 546 -14.58 -4.38 -0.55
CA LEU A 546 -13.16 -4.70 -0.43
C LEU A 546 -12.86 -5.65 0.73
N PHE A 547 -13.83 -5.89 1.62
CA PHE A 547 -13.66 -6.81 2.75
C PHE A 547 -13.96 -8.24 2.32
N TRP A 548 -13.23 -9.15 2.93
CA TRP A 548 -13.31 -10.57 2.68
C TRP A 548 -14.20 -11.28 3.71
N SER A 549 -14.52 -12.53 3.46
CA SER A 549 -15.35 -13.34 4.37
C SER A 549 -14.75 -13.36 5.78
N ARG A 550 -15.60 -13.08 6.77
CA ARG A 550 -15.19 -13.00 8.17
C ARG A 550 -15.41 -14.32 8.88
N HIS A 551 -14.49 -14.69 9.71
CA HIS A 551 -14.66 -15.74 10.71
C HIS A 551 -15.20 -15.13 12.01
N LEU A 552 -15.98 -15.89 12.79
CA LEU A 552 -16.42 -15.48 14.13
C LEU A 552 -15.23 -15.17 15.04
N VAL A 553 -14.15 -15.94 14.86
CA VAL A 553 -12.87 -15.76 15.56
C VAL A 553 -11.78 -15.69 14.51
N ASN A 554 -11.25 -14.51 14.26
CA ASN A 554 -10.24 -14.26 13.24
C ASN A 554 -8.85 -14.77 13.61
N PHE A 555 -8.58 -14.97 14.91
CA PHE A 555 -7.27 -15.36 15.42
C PHE A 555 -7.34 -16.72 16.13
N LYS A 556 -6.33 -17.54 15.92
CA LYS A 556 -6.25 -18.88 16.57
C LYS A 556 -5.74 -18.73 18.00
N VAL A 557 -6.64 -18.74 18.96
CA VAL A 557 -6.37 -18.48 20.39
C VAL A 557 -5.26 -19.38 20.97
N ARG A 558 -5.23 -20.67 20.57
CA ARG A 558 -4.19 -21.62 21.02
C ARG A 558 -2.79 -21.13 20.66
N GLU A 559 -2.60 -20.59 19.46
CA GLU A 559 -1.29 -20.08 19.01
C GLU A 559 -0.91 -18.81 19.76
N ILE A 560 -1.88 -17.90 20.00
CA ILE A 560 -1.64 -16.72 20.84
C ILE A 560 -1.19 -17.14 22.25
N LEU A 561 -1.86 -18.11 22.87
CA LEU A 561 -1.44 -18.64 24.17
C LEU A 561 -0.04 -19.27 24.12
N GLY A 562 0.31 -19.95 23.03
CA GLY A 562 1.65 -20.46 22.80
C GLY A 562 2.71 -19.36 22.71
N ILE A 563 2.40 -18.24 22.04
CA ILE A 563 3.30 -17.07 21.97
C ILE A 563 3.44 -16.43 23.37
N LEU A 564 2.33 -16.25 24.08
CA LEU A 564 2.32 -15.75 25.46
C LEU A 564 3.24 -16.60 26.36
N TYR A 565 3.08 -17.92 26.33
CA TYR A 565 3.90 -18.83 27.12
C TYR A 565 5.40 -18.68 26.79
N ARG A 566 5.77 -18.70 25.52
CA ARG A 566 7.17 -18.50 25.09
C ARG A 566 7.72 -17.14 25.50
N PHE A 567 6.92 -16.09 25.41
CA PHE A 567 7.33 -14.73 25.77
C PHE A 567 7.65 -14.62 27.27
N TYR A 568 6.80 -15.18 28.13
CA TYR A 568 7.01 -15.13 29.58
C TYR A 568 8.07 -16.13 30.06
N SER A 569 8.20 -17.32 29.46
CA SER A 569 9.24 -18.29 29.82
C SER A 569 10.66 -17.82 29.49
N LYS A 570 10.85 -17.14 28.34
CA LYS A 570 12.14 -16.48 28.02
C LYS A 570 12.49 -15.40 29.05
N GLY A 571 11.53 -14.57 29.43
CA GLY A 571 11.74 -13.54 30.45
C GLY A 571 12.02 -14.08 31.86
N LEU A 572 11.71 -15.35 32.14
CA LEU A 572 12.08 -16.04 33.40
C LEU A 572 13.50 -16.61 33.33
N SER A 573 13.92 -17.15 32.18
CA SER A 573 15.28 -17.69 32.00
C SER A 573 16.36 -16.58 31.97
N GLU A 574 16.06 -15.43 31.45
CA GLU A 574 16.95 -14.23 31.47
C GLU A 574 17.07 -13.59 32.88
N LYS A 575 16.22 -13.97 33.82
CA LYS A 575 16.30 -13.52 35.25
C LYS A 575 17.03 -14.50 36.16
N SER A 576 17.35 -15.66 35.66
CA SER A 576 18.04 -16.71 36.43
C SER A 576 19.53 -16.87 36.05
N VAL A 577 20.06 -15.96 35.25
CA VAL A 577 21.50 -15.76 34.96
C VAL A 577 21.85 -14.31 35.41
#